data_7ce27296de04b59e0298f8612b7de3ec
#
_entry.id   7ce27296de04b59e0298f8612b7de3ec
#
_cell.length_a   1.000
_cell.length_b   1.000
_cell.length_c   1.000
_cell.angle_alpha   90.00
_cell.angle_beta   90.00
_cell.angle_gamma   90.00
#
_symmetry.space_group_name_H-M   'P 1'
#
loop_
_entity.id
_entity.type
_entity.pdbx_description
1 polymer ?
#
loop_
_entity_poly.entity_id
_entity_poly.type
_entity_poly.pdbx_seq_one_letter_code
_entity_poly.pdbx_strand_id
1 'polypeptide(L)'
;MADLDQQFLLSQIARRGPWNDCANLPTVVQAASEQTRIGLVLADAAFDSERNHTYIRRELGAQSVIPAKRGKKTWRIHGVRAQMRREFSRRVHRRRARIESLFSSVKRKLSARAPGRSLRAQKRQALLLGLSFNLYRLRHRCLFSRMSTGPDGF
;
A
#
# COMPACT_ATOMS: atom_id res chain seq x y z
N MET A 1 -0.55 3.53 1.19
CA MET A 1 -1.09 2.15 1.15
C MET A 1 -2.20 2.07 0.11
N ALA A 2 -2.38 0.93 -0.53
CA ALA A 2 -3.42 0.76 -1.54
C ALA A 2 -4.16 -0.57 -1.34
N ASP A 3 -5.44 -0.57 -1.65
CA ASP A 3 -6.24 -1.77 -1.81
C ASP A 3 -5.84 -2.49 -3.11
N LEU A 4 -5.50 -3.77 -3.01
CA LEU A 4 -5.03 -4.57 -4.15
C LEU A 4 -6.15 -5.00 -5.09
N ASP A 5 -7.34 -5.21 -4.57
CA ASP A 5 -8.46 -5.73 -5.33
C ASP A 5 -9.24 -4.58 -5.99
N GLN A 6 -9.47 -3.51 -5.26
CA GLN A 6 -10.14 -2.31 -5.76
C GLN A 6 -9.21 -1.34 -6.48
N GLN A 7 -7.90 -1.42 -6.22
CA GLN A 7 -6.86 -0.52 -6.74
C GLN A 7 -7.09 0.96 -6.40
N PHE A 8 -7.58 1.25 -5.19
CA PHE A 8 -7.65 2.59 -4.61
C PHE A 8 -6.50 2.82 -3.65
N LEU A 9 -6.04 4.05 -3.56
CA LEU A 9 -5.14 4.50 -2.51
C LEU A 9 -5.96 4.76 -1.25
N LEU A 10 -5.73 3.98 -0.20
CA LEU A 10 -6.44 4.09 1.08
C LEU A 10 -5.77 5.12 1.99
N SER A 11 -4.45 5.16 2.00
CA SER A 11 -3.68 6.11 2.81
C SER A 11 -2.35 6.45 2.16
N GLN A 12 -1.83 7.63 2.44
CA GLN A 12 -0.54 8.08 1.95
C GLN A 12 0.10 9.08 2.90
N ILE A 13 1.43 9.06 2.99
CA ILE A 13 2.22 10.04 3.75
C ILE A 13 3.20 10.70 2.79
N ALA A 14 3.18 12.03 2.73
CA ALA A 14 4.15 12.82 1.99
C ALA A 14 5.22 13.35 2.96
N ARG A 15 6.47 12.94 2.76
CA ARG A 15 7.62 13.37 3.56
C ARG A 15 8.77 13.83 2.67
N ARG A 16 9.67 14.62 3.23
CA ARG A 16 10.95 14.93 2.59
C ARG A 16 11.83 13.69 2.66
N GLY A 17 12.34 13.21 1.54
CA GLY A 17 13.30 12.10 1.50
C GLY A 17 14.75 12.55 1.67
N PRO A 18 15.72 11.59 1.77
CA PRO A 18 15.53 10.16 1.97
C PRO A 18 15.36 9.79 3.45
N TRP A 19 14.34 9.03 3.79
CA TRP A 19 14.07 8.56 5.15
C TRP A 19 13.83 7.05 5.16
N ASN A 20 14.06 6.43 6.31
CA ASN A 20 13.69 5.04 6.52
C ASN A 20 12.17 4.91 6.67
N ASP A 21 11.50 4.49 5.59
CA ASP A 21 10.04 4.36 5.54
C ASP A 21 9.48 3.26 6.45
N CYS A 22 10.35 2.36 6.92
CA CYS A 22 9.96 1.23 7.78
C CYS A 22 9.20 1.66 9.03
N ALA A 23 9.63 2.76 9.67
CA ALA A 23 9.01 3.29 10.88
C ALA A 23 7.61 3.88 10.64
N ASN A 24 7.26 4.20 9.41
CA ASN A 24 5.99 4.84 9.06
C ASN A 24 4.88 3.84 8.72
N LEU A 25 5.21 2.55 8.59
CA LEU A 25 4.24 1.53 8.20
C LEU A 25 3.03 1.49 9.15
N PRO A 26 3.18 1.48 10.48
CA PRO A 26 2.03 1.49 11.39
C PRO A 26 1.09 2.67 11.13
N THR A 27 1.62 3.88 10.99
CA THR A 27 0.80 5.08 10.73
C THR A 27 0.02 5.00 9.42
N VAL A 28 0.65 4.49 8.35
CA VAL A 28 -0.02 4.32 7.05
C VAL A 28 -1.07 3.24 7.11
N VAL A 29 -0.79 2.15 7.81
CA VAL A 29 -1.74 1.03 7.97
C VAL A 29 -2.91 1.44 8.85
N GLN A 30 -2.67 2.17 9.94
CA GLN A 30 -3.73 2.71 10.80
C GLN A 30 -4.67 3.62 10.02
N ALA A 31 -4.16 4.61 9.31
CA ALA A 31 -5.00 5.51 8.49
C ALA A 31 -5.78 4.76 7.40
N ALA A 32 -5.28 3.64 6.91
CA ALA A 32 -6.03 2.79 5.98
C ALA A 32 -7.10 1.95 6.69
N SER A 33 -6.86 1.49 7.92
CA SER A 33 -7.82 0.71 8.70
C SER A 33 -9.04 1.52 9.15
N GLU A 34 -8.90 2.83 9.22
CA GLU A 34 -10.02 3.76 9.45
C GLU A 34 -11.00 3.82 8.26
N GLN A 35 -10.54 3.45 7.07
CA GLN A 35 -11.34 3.47 5.85
C GLN A 35 -11.96 2.12 5.52
N THR A 36 -11.31 1.02 5.89
CA THR A 36 -11.77 -0.33 5.56
C THR A 36 -11.11 -1.38 6.46
N ARG A 37 -11.77 -2.52 6.64
CA ARG A 37 -11.20 -3.65 7.35
C ARG A 37 -10.02 -4.24 6.57
N ILE A 38 -8.87 -4.35 7.22
CA ILE A 38 -7.65 -4.90 6.63
C ILE A 38 -7.46 -6.34 7.14
N GLY A 39 -7.52 -7.32 6.25
CA GLY A 39 -7.24 -8.71 6.58
C GLY A 39 -5.79 -9.14 6.28
N LEU A 40 -5.12 -8.44 5.35
CA LEU A 40 -3.78 -8.80 4.90
C LEU A 40 -2.98 -7.56 4.51
N VAL A 41 -1.75 -7.46 5.00
CA VAL A 41 -0.79 -6.42 4.62
C VAL A 41 0.38 -7.04 3.86
N LEU A 42 0.58 -6.60 2.62
CA LEU A 42 1.73 -6.96 1.79
C LEU A 42 2.69 -5.77 1.71
N ALA A 43 3.96 -5.98 2.00
CA ALA A 43 4.98 -4.96 1.85
C ALA A 43 6.30 -5.57 1.35
N ASP A 44 7.25 -4.73 0.95
CA ASP A 44 8.58 -5.20 0.56
C ASP A 44 9.50 -5.42 1.77
N ALA A 45 10.68 -5.99 1.53
CA ALA A 45 11.65 -6.31 2.57
C ALA A 45 12.16 -5.07 3.35
N ALA A 46 12.00 -3.85 2.82
CA ALA A 46 12.38 -2.63 3.52
C ALA A 46 11.56 -2.41 4.79
N PHE A 47 10.33 -2.93 4.81
CA PHE A 47 9.41 -2.83 5.94
C PHE A 47 9.52 -3.99 6.95
N ASP A 48 10.44 -4.95 6.73
CA ASP A 48 10.65 -6.10 7.60
C ASP A 48 11.26 -5.68 8.95
N SER A 49 10.43 -5.62 9.99
CA SER A 49 10.81 -5.37 11.38
C SER A 49 9.84 -6.05 12.35
N GLU A 50 10.34 -6.46 13.54
CA GLU A 50 9.49 -7.03 14.59
C GLU A 50 8.32 -6.12 14.94
N ARG A 51 8.58 -4.80 15.10
CA ARG A 51 7.56 -3.80 15.40
C ARG A 51 6.42 -3.81 14.38
N ASN A 52 6.73 -3.84 13.08
CA ASN A 52 5.72 -3.80 12.03
C ASN A 52 4.89 -5.09 11.99
N HIS A 53 5.53 -6.25 12.16
CA HIS A 53 4.81 -7.52 12.23
C HIS A 53 3.93 -7.62 13.47
N THR A 54 4.43 -7.18 14.64
CA THR A 54 3.66 -7.14 15.88
C THR A 54 2.44 -6.25 15.76
N TYR A 55 2.62 -5.04 15.23
CA TYR A 55 1.52 -4.11 15.00
C TYR A 55 0.43 -4.72 14.10
N ILE A 56 0.81 -5.26 12.94
CA ILE A 56 -0.16 -5.81 11.97
C ILE A 56 -0.87 -7.03 12.55
N ARG A 57 -0.12 -7.95 13.19
CA ARG A 57 -0.67 -9.24 13.60
C ARG A 57 -1.36 -9.22 14.96
N ARG A 58 -0.85 -8.45 15.94
CA ARG A 58 -1.38 -8.41 17.29
C ARG A 58 -2.32 -7.25 17.55
N GLU A 59 -2.01 -6.06 17.04
CA GLU A 59 -2.81 -4.87 17.30
C GLU A 59 -3.93 -4.73 16.27
N LEU A 60 -3.64 -4.94 14.97
CA LEU A 60 -4.64 -4.82 13.91
C LEU A 60 -5.42 -6.13 13.66
N GLY A 61 -4.92 -7.29 14.11
CA GLY A 61 -5.54 -8.59 13.85
C GLY A 61 -5.47 -9.05 12.39
N ALA A 62 -4.56 -8.49 11.59
CA ALA A 62 -4.38 -8.80 10.18
C ALA A 62 -3.16 -9.71 9.94
N GLN A 63 -3.11 -10.37 8.79
CA GLN A 63 -1.91 -11.10 8.37
C GLN A 63 -0.87 -10.14 7.79
N SER A 64 0.41 -10.37 8.09
CA SER A 64 1.53 -9.66 7.47
C SER A 64 2.33 -10.61 6.57
N VAL A 65 2.56 -10.25 5.31
CA VAL A 65 3.41 -11.00 4.39
C VAL A 65 4.46 -10.04 3.82
N ILE A 66 5.60 -9.99 4.50
CA ILE A 66 6.74 -9.12 4.22
C ILE A 66 7.99 -10.00 4.16
N PRO A 67 8.73 -10.06 3.05
CA PRO A 67 9.89 -10.92 2.95
C PRO A 67 10.98 -10.50 3.93
N ALA A 68 11.69 -11.46 4.50
CA ALA A 68 12.80 -11.19 5.40
C ALA A 68 13.89 -10.36 4.70
N LYS A 69 14.40 -9.35 5.38
CA LYS A 69 15.49 -8.51 4.88
C LYS A 69 16.77 -9.34 4.70
N ARG A 70 17.36 -9.31 3.50
CA ARG A 70 18.60 -10.03 3.20
C ARG A 70 19.78 -9.52 4.05
N GLY A 71 20.74 -10.38 4.31
CA GLY A 71 21.99 -10.02 4.99
C GLY A 71 21.93 -9.92 6.52
N LYS A 72 20.76 -10.12 7.16
CA LYS A 72 20.68 -10.22 8.62
C LYS A 72 20.87 -11.66 9.07
N LYS A 73 21.73 -11.85 10.10
CA LYS A 73 21.94 -13.16 10.73
C LYS A 73 20.61 -13.72 11.21
N THR A 74 20.30 -14.95 10.81
CA THR A 74 18.98 -15.60 11.01
C THR A 74 18.64 -15.82 12.49
N TRP A 75 19.65 -16.01 13.35
CA TRP A 75 19.49 -16.21 14.79
C TRP A 75 18.96 -14.99 15.55
N ARG A 76 19.01 -13.79 14.92
CA ARG A 76 18.44 -12.54 15.49
C ARG A 76 16.96 -12.33 15.15
N ILE A 77 16.33 -13.28 14.47
CA ILE A 77 14.94 -13.17 14.07
C ILE A 77 14.12 -14.02 15.04
N HIS A 78 13.35 -13.39 15.90
CA HIS A 78 12.48 -14.05 16.87
C HIS A 78 11.06 -13.45 16.83
N GLY A 79 10.20 -13.94 17.70
CA GLY A 79 8.85 -13.40 17.88
C GLY A 79 7.96 -13.56 16.65
N VAL A 80 7.16 -12.55 16.42
CA VAL A 80 6.17 -12.50 15.33
C VAL A 80 6.83 -12.49 13.96
N ARG A 81 7.99 -11.87 13.85
CA ARG A 81 8.77 -11.84 12.62
C ARG A 81 9.31 -13.22 12.22
N ALA A 82 9.73 -14.02 13.19
CA ALA A 82 10.16 -15.40 12.95
C ALA A 82 8.98 -16.30 12.52
N GLN A 83 7.81 -16.10 13.12
CA GLN A 83 6.58 -16.78 12.73
C GLN A 83 6.23 -16.45 11.26
N MET A 84 6.15 -15.17 10.90
CA MET A 84 5.87 -14.74 9.52
C MET A 84 6.86 -15.35 8.53
N ARG A 85 8.15 -15.41 8.88
CA ARG A 85 9.17 -16.00 8.01
C ARG A 85 8.91 -17.47 7.70
N ARG A 86 8.44 -18.25 8.67
CA ARG A 86 8.06 -19.65 8.48
C ARG A 86 6.82 -19.80 7.62
N GLU A 87 5.84 -18.91 7.81
CA GLU A 87 4.55 -18.88 7.11
C GLU A 87 4.61 -18.14 5.75
N PHE A 88 5.80 -17.64 5.34
CA PHE A 88 5.92 -16.78 4.16
C PHE A 88 5.47 -17.46 2.87
N SER A 89 4.41 -16.95 2.28
CA SER A 89 3.87 -17.42 1.00
C SER A 89 4.32 -16.53 -0.16
N ARG A 90 5.19 -17.06 -1.02
CA ARG A 90 5.60 -16.37 -2.26
C ARG A 90 4.42 -16.09 -3.18
N ARG A 91 3.45 -17.00 -3.27
CA ARG A 91 2.24 -16.82 -4.10
C ARG A 91 1.44 -15.61 -3.64
N VAL A 92 1.21 -15.47 -2.35
CA VAL A 92 0.50 -14.34 -1.77
C VAL A 92 1.29 -13.04 -1.97
N HIS A 93 2.61 -13.07 -1.71
CA HIS A 93 3.47 -11.89 -1.87
C HIS A 93 3.54 -11.39 -3.32
N ARG A 94 3.47 -12.25 -4.32
CA ARG A 94 3.43 -11.86 -5.74
C ARG A 94 2.26 -10.94 -6.09
N ARG A 95 1.16 -10.98 -5.34
CA ARG A 95 0.02 -10.05 -5.53
C ARG A 95 0.45 -8.58 -5.39
N ARG A 96 1.56 -8.31 -4.71
CA ARG A 96 2.16 -6.97 -4.58
C ARG A 96 2.51 -6.34 -5.93
N ALA A 97 2.78 -7.12 -6.97
CA ALA A 97 3.03 -6.59 -8.31
C ALA A 97 1.90 -5.70 -8.85
N ARG A 98 0.65 -5.90 -8.35
CA ARG A 98 -0.47 -5.02 -8.67
C ARG A 98 -0.27 -3.59 -8.17
N ILE A 99 0.47 -3.39 -7.06
CA ILE A 99 0.84 -2.06 -6.56
C ILE A 99 1.80 -1.37 -7.51
N GLU A 100 2.77 -2.09 -8.07
CA GLU A 100 3.72 -1.53 -9.03
C GLU A 100 3.01 -1.05 -10.30
N SER A 101 2.06 -1.83 -10.79
CA SER A 101 1.19 -1.45 -11.91
C SER A 101 0.34 -0.21 -11.58
N LEU A 102 -0.21 -0.15 -10.36
CA LEU A 102 -0.97 1.00 -9.88
C LEU A 102 -0.09 2.27 -9.85
N PHE A 103 1.08 2.23 -9.21
CA PHE A 103 1.99 3.37 -9.15
C PHE A 103 2.53 3.77 -10.52
N SER A 104 2.78 2.82 -11.42
CA SER A 104 3.14 3.11 -12.81
C SER A 104 2.02 3.84 -13.55
N SER A 105 0.77 3.47 -13.30
CA SER A 105 -0.40 4.15 -13.85
C SER A 105 -0.53 5.58 -13.31
N VAL A 106 -0.33 5.79 -12.00
CA VAL A 106 -0.31 7.13 -11.39
C VAL A 106 0.75 8.01 -12.03
N LYS A 107 1.98 7.51 -12.13
CA LYS A 107 3.11 8.24 -12.72
C LYS A 107 2.87 8.63 -14.18
N ARG A 108 2.31 7.72 -14.98
CA ARG A 108 2.05 7.97 -16.41
C ARG A 108 0.91 8.95 -16.64
N LYS A 109 -0.14 8.91 -15.80
CA LYS A 109 -1.37 9.69 -16.03
C LYS A 109 -1.38 11.04 -15.32
N LEU A 110 -0.74 11.14 -14.17
CA LEU A 110 -0.83 12.30 -13.29
C LEU A 110 0.51 13.01 -13.03
N SER A 111 1.62 12.51 -13.51
CA SER A 111 2.98 12.99 -13.24
C SER A 111 3.68 12.27 -12.06
N ALA A 112 4.99 12.14 -12.19
CA ALA A 112 5.85 11.59 -11.13
C ALA A 112 6.45 12.69 -10.22
N ARG A 113 6.17 13.97 -10.50
CA ARG A 113 6.79 15.12 -9.84
C ARG A 113 5.76 15.94 -9.08
N ALA A 114 6.17 16.45 -7.92
CA ALA A 114 5.44 17.46 -7.15
C ALA A 114 6.20 18.79 -7.31
N PRO A 115 5.89 19.63 -8.33
CA PRO A 115 6.70 20.78 -8.72
C PRO A 115 6.58 22.00 -7.79
N GLY A 116 5.99 21.86 -6.62
CA GLY A 116 5.82 22.97 -5.68
C GLY A 116 7.16 23.60 -5.25
N ARG A 117 7.20 24.94 -5.17
CA ARG A 117 8.40 25.71 -4.78
C ARG A 117 8.76 25.51 -3.30
N SER A 118 7.80 25.23 -2.43
CA SER A 118 8.02 24.97 -1.01
C SER A 118 7.74 23.51 -0.65
N LEU A 119 8.36 23.02 0.43
CA LEU A 119 8.11 21.66 0.94
C LEU A 119 6.62 21.44 1.27
N ARG A 120 5.94 22.47 1.79
CA ARG A 120 4.50 22.42 2.08
C ARG A 120 3.68 22.23 0.81
N ALA A 121 4.02 22.97 -0.26
CA ALA A 121 3.37 22.84 -1.56
C ALA A 121 3.62 21.47 -2.19
N GLN A 122 4.87 20.97 -2.13
CA GLN A 122 5.22 19.62 -2.61
C GLN A 122 4.45 18.52 -1.90
N LYS A 123 4.33 18.61 -0.56
CA LYS A 123 3.53 17.65 0.22
C LYS A 123 2.06 17.67 -0.16
N ARG A 124 1.46 18.86 -0.30
CA ARG A 124 0.07 19.01 -0.73
C ARG A 124 -0.16 18.42 -2.13
N GLN A 125 0.73 18.70 -3.07
CA GLN A 125 0.65 18.14 -4.42
C GLN A 125 0.77 16.62 -4.43
N ALA A 126 1.69 16.04 -3.63
CA ALA A 126 1.80 14.59 -3.51
C ALA A 126 0.50 13.97 -2.98
N LEU A 127 -0.18 14.60 -2.02
CA LEU A 127 -1.47 14.14 -1.51
C LEU A 127 -2.58 14.29 -2.55
N LEU A 128 -2.62 15.42 -3.27
CA LEU A 128 -3.59 15.65 -4.34
C LEU A 128 -3.45 14.67 -5.50
N LEU A 129 -2.22 14.24 -5.84
CA LEU A 129 -2.01 13.19 -6.85
C LEU A 129 -2.71 11.88 -6.49
N GLY A 130 -2.66 11.49 -5.23
CA GLY A 130 -3.37 10.28 -4.76
C GLY A 130 -4.89 10.43 -4.84
N LEU A 131 -5.42 11.57 -4.45
CA LEU A 131 -6.86 11.87 -4.58
C LEU A 131 -7.30 11.89 -6.05
N SER A 132 -6.57 12.57 -6.91
CA SER A 132 -6.84 12.62 -8.35
C SER A 132 -6.82 11.24 -8.99
N PHE A 133 -5.90 10.36 -8.54
CA PHE A 133 -5.88 8.98 -8.99
C PHE A 133 -7.12 8.21 -8.55
N ASN A 134 -7.56 8.36 -7.31
CA ASN A 134 -8.77 7.71 -6.81
C ASN A 134 -10.02 8.18 -7.58
N LEU A 135 -10.15 9.47 -7.86
CA LEU A 135 -11.23 10.03 -8.68
C LEU A 135 -11.21 9.48 -10.11
N TYR A 136 -10.01 9.40 -10.72
CA TYR A 136 -9.86 8.77 -12.03
C TYR A 136 -10.32 7.30 -12.02
N ARG A 137 -9.93 6.53 -11.01
CA ARG A 137 -10.36 5.13 -10.86
C ARG A 137 -11.86 5.00 -10.66
N LEU A 138 -12.44 5.84 -9.82
CA LEU A 138 -13.88 5.86 -9.57
C LEU A 138 -14.67 6.12 -10.86
N ARG A 139 -14.27 7.13 -11.64
CA ARG A 139 -14.88 7.43 -12.94
C ARG A 139 -14.87 6.21 -13.86
N HIS A 140 -13.73 5.53 -13.97
CA HIS A 140 -13.63 4.34 -14.83
C HIS A 140 -14.53 3.20 -14.36
N ARG A 141 -14.65 2.98 -13.06
CA ARG A 141 -15.53 1.93 -12.52
C ARG A 141 -17.01 2.25 -12.79
N CYS A 142 -17.42 3.50 -12.58
CA CYS A 142 -18.80 3.93 -12.84
C CYS A 142 -19.17 3.78 -14.33
N LEU A 143 -18.24 4.08 -15.25
CA LEU A 143 -18.47 3.90 -16.68
C LEU A 143 -18.61 2.41 -17.04
N PHE A 144 -17.74 1.56 -16.51
CA PHE A 144 -17.79 0.10 -16.76
C PHE A 144 -19.07 -0.52 -16.20
N SER A 145 -19.51 -0.12 -15.01
CA SER A 145 -20.75 -0.61 -14.41
C SER A 145 -21.97 -0.24 -15.27
N ARG A 146 -21.99 0.96 -15.85
CA ARG A 146 -23.08 1.38 -16.75
C ARG A 146 -23.12 0.60 -18.08
N MET A 147 -21.95 0.18 -18.57
CA MET A 147 -21.87 -0.62 -19.82
C MET A 147 -22.23 -2.08 -19.62
N SER A 148 -22.07 -2.64 -18.41
CA SER A 148 -22.48 -4.01 -18.07
C SER A 148 -23.93 -4.16 -17.65
N THR A 149 -24.65 -3.05 -17.42
CA THR A 149 -26.10 -3.00 -17.17
C THR A 149 -26.84 -2.46 -18.40
N GLY A 150 -26.37 -2.76 -19.59
CA GLY A 150 -27.12 -2.53 -20.81
C GLY A 150 -28.44 -3.33 -20.78
N PRO A 151 -29.53 -2.80 -21.32
CA PRO A 151 -30.82 -3.47 -21.24
C PRO A 151 -30.78 -4.78 -22.01
N ASP A 152 -30.76 -5.90 -21.30
CA ASP A 152 -31.24 -7.17 -21.84
C ASP A 152 -32.76 -6.99 -21.97
N GLY A 153 -33.15 -6.49 -23.08
CA GLY A 153 -34.52 -6.38 -23.50
C GLY A 153 -34.60 -6.71 -24.97
N PHE A 154 -34.88 -7.93 -25.27
CA PHE A 154 -35.83 -8.50 -26.24
C PHE A 154 -35.48 -9.95 -26.50
#